data_cd536adf529e07e14cb01c3826e2d49a
#
_entry.id   cd536adf529e07e14cb01c3826e2d49a
#
_cell.length_a   1.000
_cell.length_b   1.000
_cell.length_c   1.000
_cell.angle_alpha   90.00
_cell.angle_beta   90.00
_cell.angle_gamma   90.00
#
_symmetry.space_group_name_H-M   'P 1'
#
loop_
_entity.id
_entity.type
_entity.pdbx_description
1 polymer ?
#
loop_
_entity_poly.entity_id
_entity_poly.type
_entity_poly.pdbx_seq_one_letter_code
_entity_poly.pdbx_strand_id
1 'polypeptide(L)'
;MAIIFNFLRMTFTAILHRIGLLACILLVISCFLPWMYYADPHIATEAQKTFTGFSTYQNQYGKPGKLLSLIAIIVFAFMLLQKIWAKRANLFITALGVGYAIKTYVLFASCYNAYCPVKKAGIFLMLVSMAVLLFAAVFPDFKLEQEKKV
;
A
#
# COMPACT_ATOMS: atom_id res chain seq x y z
N MET A 1 -32.10 -19.38 -2.16
CA MET A 1 -31.53 -18.03 -1.95
C MET A 1 -30.18 -18.06 -1.21
N ALA A 2 -30.02 -18.80 -0.09
CA ALA A 2 -28.77 -18.90 0.67
C ALA A 2 -27.57 -19.48 -0.12
N ILE A 3 -27.79 -20.47 -0.99
CA ILE A 3 -26.74 -21.10 -1.81
C ILE A 3 -26.13 -20.11 -2.81
N ILE A 4 -26.97 -19.32 -3.48
CA ILE A 4 -26.52 -18.31 -4.45
C ILE A 4 -25.71 -17.22 -3.74
N PHE A 5 -26.14 -16.80 -2.55
CA PHE A 5 -25.45 -15.79 -1.75
C PHE A 5 -24.06 -16.29 -1.29
N ASN A 6 -23.93 -17.54 -0.87
CA ASN A 6 -22.66 -18.15 -0.51
C ASN A 6 -21.72 -18.28 -1.72
N PHE A 7 -22.26 -18.66 -2.89
CA PHE A 7 -21.47 -18.77 -4.12
C PHE A 7 -20.91 -17.41 -4.57
N LEU A 8 -21.75 -16.37 -4.57
CA LEU A 8 -21.34 -15.00 -4.89
C LEU A 8 -20.27 -14.49 -3.90
N ARG A 9 -20.42 -14.76 -2.61
CA ARG A 9 -19.45 -14.39 -1.58
C ARG A 9 -18.11 -15.07 -1.79
N MET A 10 -18.10 -16.36 -2.10
CA MET A 10 -16.86 -17.13 -2.37
C MET A 10 -16.13 -16.60 -3.60
N THR A 11 -16.85 -16.24 -4.66
CA THR A 11 -16.26 -15.69 -5.87
C THR A 11 -15.67 -14.29 -5.60
N PHE A 12 -16.38 -13.46 -4.84
CA PHE A 12 -15.94 -12.12 -4.48
C PHE A 12 -14.65 -12.13 -3.64
N THR A 13 -14.56 -12.97 -2.61
CA THR A 13 -13.36 -13.06 -1.77
C THR A 13 -12.15 -13.58 -2.54
N ALA A 14 -12.35 -14.53 -3.46
CA ALA A 14 -11.27 -15.03 -4.32
C ALA A 14 -10.75 -13.95 -5.29
N ILE A 15 -11.64 -13.15 -5.87
CA ILE A 15 -11.27 -12.01 -6.72
C ILE A 15 -10.51 -10.96 -5.90
N LEU A 16 -11.04 -10.60 -4.73
CA LEU A 16 -10.44 -9.61 -3.86
C LEU A 16 -9.03 -10.03 -3.39
N HIS A 17 -8.84 -11.32 -3.13
CA HIS A 17 -7.53 -11.88 -2.81
C HIS A 17 -6.52 -11.68 -3.96
N ARG A 18 -6.91 -11.97 -5.20
CA ARG A 18 -6.05 -11.76 -6.39
C ARG A 18 -5.74 -10.28 -6.60
N ILE A 19 -6.73 -9.41 -6.44
CA ILE A 19 -6.55 -7.95 -6.52
C ILE A 19 -5.59 -7.47 -5.42
N GLY A 20 -5.69 -8.01 -4.22
CA GLY A 20 -4.76 -7.72 -3.13
C GLY A 20 -3.31 -8.10 -3.45
N LEU A 21 -3.07 -9.26 -4.05
CA LEU A 21 -1.72 -9.65 -4.50
C LEU A 21 -1.17 -8.68 -5.56
N LEU A 22 -2.00 -8.26 -6.52
CA LEU A 22 -1.61 -7.24 -7.51
C LEU A 22 -1.34 -5.89 -6.83
N ALA A 23 -2.13 -5.51 -5.83
CA ALA A 23 -1.93 -4.27 -5.09
C ALA A 23 -0.60 -4.24 -4.32
N CYS A 24 -0.10 -5.38 -3.82
CA CYS A 24 1.25 -5.47 -3.24
C CYS A 24 2.33 -5.09 -4.26
N ILE A 25 2.22 -5.61 -5.48
CA ILE A 25 3.16 -5.32 -6.57
C ILE A 25 3.07 -3.84 -6.95
N LEU A 26 1.85 -3.32 -7.12
CA LEU A 26 1.61 -1.91 -7.46
C LEU A 26 2.14 -0.98 -6.35
N LEU A 27 2.03 -1.36 -5.08
CA LEU A 27 2.59 -0.60 -3.97
C LEU A 27 4.11 -0.49 -4.05
N VAL A 28 4.81 -1.57 -4.38
CA VAL A 28 6.26 -1.55 -4.58
C VAL A 28 6.62 -0.66 -5.78
N ILE A 29 5.92 -0.80 -6.91
CA ILE A 29 6.13 0.02 -8.10
C ILE A 29 5.90 1.50 -7.80
N SER A 30 4.85 1.83 -7.03
CA SER A 30 4.55 3.21 -6.65
C SER A 30 5.68 3.89 -5.88
N CYS A 31 6.49 3.12 -5.12
CA CYS A 31 7.62 3.67 -4.38
C CYS A 31 8.77 4.15 -5.30
N PHE A 32 8.86 3.65 -6.54
CA PHE A 32 9.84 4.10 -7.54
C PHE A 32 9.33 5.25 -8.39
N LEU A 33 8.00 5.45 -8.44
CA LEU A 33 7.40 6.54 -9.21
C LEU A 33 7.59 7.90 -8.51
N PRO A 34 7.54 9.01 -9.27
CA PRO A 34 7.57 10.34 -8.67
C PRO A 34 6.32 10.58 -7.82
N TRP A 35 6.54 10.99 -6.57
CA TRP A 35 5.48 11.32 -5.62
C TRP A 35 5.14 12.79 -5.61
N MET A 36 6.18 13.62 -5.53
CA MET A 36 6.06 15.07 -5.45
C MET A 36 7.15 15.75 -6.27
N TYR A 37 6.86 16.97 -6.71
CA TYR A 37 7.82 17.87 -7.35
C TYR A 37 7.83 19.20 -6.61
N TYR A 38 9.00 19.64 -6.17
CA TYR A 38 9.20 20.91 -5.48
C TYR A 38 9.91 21.89 -6.43
N ALA A 39 9.26 23.01 -6.75
CA ALA A 39 9.84 24.06 -7.57
C ALA A 39 10.69 25.06 -6.73
N ASP A 40 11.57 24.54 -5.87
CA ASP A 40 12.44 25.36 -5.04
C ASP A 40 13.69 25.75 -5.84
N PRO A 41 13.97 27.08 -6.01
CA PRO A 41 15.13 27.58 -6.73
C PRO A 41 16.47 27.28 -6.03
N HIS A 42 16.45 26.98 -4.71
CA HIS A 42 17.66 26.59 -3.96
C HIS A 42 18.12 25.16 -4.27
N ILE A 43 17.28 24.35 -4.94
CA ILE A 43 17.64 22.99 -5.35
C ILE A 43 18.27 23.08 -6.75
N ALA A 44 19.57 22.80 -6.84
CA ALA A 44 20.36 23.03 -8.05
C ALA A 44 20.00 22.11 -9.22
N THR A 45 19.52 20.88 -8.95
CA THR A 45 19.32 19.84 -9.97
C THR A 45 17.85 19.44 -10.07
N GLU A 46 17.30 19.41 -11.30
CA GLU A 46 15.90 19.00 -11.56
C GLU A 46 15.58 17.59 -11.00
N ALA A 47 16.54 16.68 -11.06
CA ALA A 47 16.38 15.33 -10.49
C ALA A 47 16.17 15.36 -8.96
N GLN A 48 16.75 16.32 -8.26
CA GLN A 48 16.60 16.49 -6.81
C GLN A 48 15.28 17.17 -6.41
N LYS A 49 14.63 17.87 -7.34
CA LYS A 49 13.31 18.46 -7.15
C LYS A 49 12.19 17.42 -7.19
N THR A 50 12.45 16.25 -7.75
CA THR A 50 11.48 15.16 -7.86
C THR A 50 11.69 14.15 -6.74
N PHE A 51 10.74 14.06 -5.82
CA PHE A 51 10.78 13.14 -4.70
C PHE A 51 10.06 11.83 -5.03
N THR A 52 10.70 10.73 -4.66
CA THR A 52 10.15 9.36 -4.76
C THR A 52 10.10 8.74 -3.37
N GLY A 53 9.59 7.51 -3.25
CA GLY A 53 9.61 6.78 -1.98
C GLY A 53 11.03 6.50 -1.45
N PHE A 54 12.03 6.44 -2.32
CA PHE A 54 13.42 6.12 -1.95
C PHE A 54 14.37 7.32 -1.98
N SER A 55 14.02 8.37 -2.69
CA SER A 55 14.87 9.55 -2.89
C SER A 55 14.12 10.82 -2.52
N THR A 56 14.66 11.53 -1.53
CA THR A 56 14.22 12.86 -1.11
C THR A 56 15.44 13.77 -1.02
N TYR A 57 15.25 15.08 -1.23
CA TYR A 57 16.33 16.05 -1.11
C TYR A 57 16.93 16.00 0.30
N GLN A 58 18.24 15.81 0.40
CA GLN A 58 19.02 15.69 1.65
C GLN A 58 18.42 14.70 2.69
N ASN A 59 17.57 13.75 2.27
CA ASN A 59 16.86 12.82 3.16
C ASN A 59 16.00 13.49 4.26
N GLN A 60 15.56 14.73 4.09
CA GLN A 60 14.78 15.48 5.07
C GLN A 60 13.50 14.75 5.52
N TYR A 61 12.86 14.04 4.59
CA TYR A 61 11.64 13.27 4.86
C TYR A 61 11.90 11.78 5.09
N GLY A 62 13.18 11.38 5.19
CA GLY A 62 13.57 9.98 5.27
C GLY A 62 13.36 9.21 3.95
N LYS A 63 13.27 7.89 4.04
CA LYS A 63 13.06 6.98 2.90
C LYS A 63 11.83 6.12 3.13
N PRO A 64 10.60 6.68 3.05
CA PRO A 64 9.37 5.95 3.39
C PRO A 64 9.11 4.75 2.49
N GLY A 65 9.60 4.76 1.25
CA GLY A 65 9.51 3.63 0.33
C GLY A 65 10.16 2.34 0.85
N LYS A 66 11.19 2.44 1.69
CA LYS A 66 11.82 1.25 2.30
C LYS A 66 10.84 0.52 3.23
N LEU A 67 10.15 1.27 4.09
CA LEU A 67 9.19 0.67 5.02
C LEU A 67 7.95 0.17 4.28
N LEU A 68 7.43 0.94 3.31
CA LEU A 68 6.26 0.55 2.53
C LEU A 68 6.55 -0.70 1.67
N SER A 69 7.72 -0.80 1.05
CA SER A 69 8.10 -2.00 0.30
C SER A 69 8.29 -3.21 1.21
N LEU A 70 8.86 -3.04 2.41
CA LEU A 70 8.94 -4.11 3.41
C LEU A 70 7.54 -4.60 3.83
N ILE A 71 6.63 -3.67 4.13
CA ILE A 71 5.24 -4.00 4.46
C ILE A 71 4.59 -4.76 3.29
N ALA A 72 4.77 -4.31 2.04
CA ALA A 72 4.21 -4.98 0.87
C ALA A 72 4.69 -6.43 0.75
N ILE A 73 5.98 -6.69 0.97
CA ILE A 73 6.56 -8.03 0.93
C ILE A 73 5.99 -8.92 2.04
N ILE A 74 5.89 -8.41 3.27
CA ILE A 74 5.34 -9.15 4.41
C ILE A 74 3.87 -9.47 4.18
N VAL A 75 3.07 -8.49 3.75
CA VAL A 75 1.65 -8.66 3.43
C VAL A 75 1.46 -9.68 2.31
N PHE A 76 2.27 -9.60 1.25
CA PHE A 76 2.26 -10.56 0.15
C PHE A 76 2.53 -11.99 0.65
N ALA A 77 3.56 -12.19 1.47
CA ALA A 77 3.87 -13.49 2.07
C ALA A 77 2.72 -14.01 2.94
N PHE A 78 2.11 -13.16 3.77
CA PHE A 78 0.98 -13.56 4.61
C PHE A 78 -0.30 -13.84 3.81
N MET A 79 -0.52 -13.17 2.69
CA MET A 79 -1.63 -13.48 1.80
C MET A 79 -1.49 -14.87 1.16
N LEU A 80 -0.28 -15.33 0.90
CA LEU A 80 -0.02 -16.69 0.40
C LEU A 80 -0.21 -17.76 1.49
N LEU A 81 -0.05 -17.40 2.77
CA LEU A 81 -0.26 -18.31 3.89
C LEU A 81 -1.74 -18.46 4.23
N GLN A 82 -2.23 -19.69 4.17
CA GLN A 82 -3.64 -20.03 4.39
C GLN A 82 -3.99 -20.29 5.86
N LYS A 83 -3.18 -19.78 6.80
CA LYS A 83 -3.40 -19.94 8.25
C LYS A 83 -4.20 -18.77 8.83
N ILE A 84 -5.09 -19.05 9.76
CA ILE A 84 -5.94 -18.03 10.44
C ILE A 84 -5.06 -16.98 11.12
N TRP A 85 -3.98 -17.41 11.77
CA TRP A 85 -3.04 -16.49 12.41
C TRP A 85 -2.42 -15.50 11.41
N ALA A 86 -2.00 -15.99 10.23
CA ALA A 86 -1.43 -15.13 9.17
C ALA A 86 -2.44 -14.10 8.68
N LYS A 87 -3.73 -14.45 8.57
CA LYS A 87 -4.80 -13.52 8.17
C LYS A 87 -5.02 -12.41 9.19
N ARG A 88 -4.99 -12.74 10.49
CA ARG A 88 -5.08 -11.74 11.58
C ARG A 88 -3.88 -10.81 11.61
N ALA A 89 -2.67 -11.38 11.51
CA ALA A 89 -1.43 -10.60 11.44
C ALA A 89 -1.40 -9.70 10.20
N ASN A 90 -1.86 -10.20 9.04
CA ASN A 90 -1.97 -9.45 7.80
C ASN A 90 -2.87 -8.22 7.95
N LEU A 91 -4.05 -8.36 8.55
CA LEU A 91 -4.96 -7.25 8.82
C LEU A 91 -4.29 -6.18 9.69
N PHE A 92 -3.61 -6.61 10.76
CA PHE A 92 -2.93 -5.68 11.67
C PHE A 92 -1.80 -4.92 10.98
N ILE A 93 -0.94 -5.62 10.25
CA ILE A 93 0.19 -5.02 9.52
C ILE A 93 -0.31 -4.06 8.42
N THR A 94 -1.37 -4.45 7.70
CA THR A 94 -1.96 -3.60 6.66
C THR A 94 -2.59 -2.35 7.25
N ALA A 95 -3.28 -2.44 8.40
CA ALA A 95 -3.84 -1.28 9.09
C ALA A 95 -2.75 -0.30 9.55
N LEU A 96 -1.64 -0.79 10.12
CA LEU A 96 -0.47 0.03 10.45
C LEU A 96 0.14 0.67 9.19
N GLY A 97 0.22 -0.10 8.11
CA GLY A 97 0.70 0.37 6.81
C GLY A 97 -0.14 1.51 6.24
N VAL A 98 -1.47 1.43 6.34
CA VAL A 98 -2.38 2.52 5.94
C VAL A 98 -2.13 3.77 6.77
N GLY A 99 -2.01 3.64 8.09
CA GLY A 99 -1.68 4.78 8.97
C GLY A 99 -0.36 5.43 8.58
N TYR A 100 0.65 4.63 8.27
CA TYR A 100 1.95 5.11 7.79
C TYR A 100 1.86 5.77 6.40
N ALA A 101 1.06 5.23 5.48
CA ALA A 101 0.83 5.82 4.16
C ALA A 101 0.13 7.18 4.26
N ILE A 102 -0.88 7.32 5.13
CA ILE A 102 -1.56 8.59 5.39
C ILE A 102 -0.57 9.60 5.99
N LYS A 103 0.21 9.21 7.01
CA LYS A 103 1.26 10.05 7.58
C LYS A 103 2.23 10.53 6.50
N THR A 104 2.69 9.63 5.65
CA THR A 104 3.61 9.94 4.56
C THR A 104 2.98 10.92 3.57
N TYR A 105 1.71 10.71 3.20
CA TYR A 105 0.98 11.61 2.32
C TYR A 105 0.89 13.02 2.91
N VAL A 106 0.49 13.16 4.18
CA VAL A 106 0.37 14.45 4.85
C VAL A 106 1.73 15.16 4.91
N LEU A 107 2.78 14.42 5.26
CA LEU A 107 4.14 14.96 5.36
C LEU A 107 4.64 15.50 4.01
N PHE A 108 4.45 14.74 2.94
CA PHE A 108 4.90 15.12 1.59
C PHE A 108 4.00 16.16 0.93
N ALA A 109 2.71 16.21 1.29
CA ALA A 109 1.76 17.20 0.75
C ALA A 109 1.83 18.56 1.44
N SER A 110 2.55 18.67 2.57
CA SER A 110 2.70 19.92 3.31
C SER A 110 3.60 20.91 2.56
N CYS A 111 3.19 22.19 2.53
CA CYS A 111 4.03 23.27 2.01
C CYS A 111 5.21 23.53 2.96
N TYR A 112 6.40 23.69 2.42
CA TYR A 112 7.61 23.99 3.17
C TYR A 112 8.28 25.26 2.62
N ASN A 113 8.68 26.19 3.50
CA ASN A 113 9.33 27.46 3.13
C ASN A 113 8.61 28.24 2.01
N ALA A 114 7.29 28.38 2.11
CA ALA A 114 6.42 29.03 1.11
C ALA A 114 6.31 28.31 -0.25
N TYR A 115 6.99 27.19 -0.44
CA TYR A 115 6.86 26.36 -1.64
C TYR A 115 5.92 25.19 -1.40
N CYS A 116 4.88 25.08 -2.23
CA CYS A 116 3.94 23.97 -2.17
C CYS A 116 4.29 22.91 -3.22
N PRO A 117 4.34 21.62 -2.84
CA PRO A 117 4.68 20.56 -3.76
C PRO A 117 3.59 20.31 -4.78
N VAL A 118 3.97 20.06 -6.02
CA VAL A 118 3.09 19.55 -7.08
C VAL A 118 2.98 18.03 -6.90
N LYS A 119 1.79 17.54 -6.63
CA LYS A 119 1.50 16.11 -6.44
C LYS A 119 1.62 15.35 -7.75
N LYS A 120 2.31 14.21 -7.75
CA LYS A 120 2.48 13.32 -8.90
C LYS A 120 1.71 12.01 -8.70
N ALA A 121 1.58 11.23 -9.76
CA ALA A 121 0.77 10.00 -9.77
C ALA A 121 1.24 8.94 -8.75
N GLY A 122 2.53 8.87 -8.45
CA GLY A 122 3.09 7.83 -7.56
C GLY A 122 2.50 7.84 -6.17
N ILE A 123 2.23 9.03 -5.57
CA ILE A 123 1.67 9.11 -4.21
C ILE A 123 0.20 8.68 -4.17
N PHE A 124 -0.58 8.98 -5.22
CA PHE A 124 -1.97 8.52 -5.32
C PHE A 124 -2.03 7.01 -5.52
N LEU A 125 -1.16 6.46 -6.38
CA LEU A 125 -1.06 5.02 -6.58
C LEU A 125 -0.71 4.28 -5.28
N MET A 126 0.20 4.84 -4.47
CA MET A 126 0.55 4.32 -3.15
C MET A 126 -0.68 4.28 -2.22
N LEU A 127 -1.45 5.37 -2.13
CA LEU A 127 -2.65 5.43 -1.28
C LEU A 127 -3.73 4.43 -1.74
N VAL A 128 -4.01 4.39 -3.05
CA VAL A 128 -5.00 3.47 -3.61
C VAL A 128 -4.59 2.02 -3.37
N SER A 129 -3.31 1.68 -3.60
CA SER A 129 -2.81 0.32 -3.35
C SER A 129 -2.96 -0.08 -1.88
N MET A 130 -2.65 0.83 -0.95
CA MET A 130 -2.83 0.57 0.49
C MET A 130 -4.29 0.41 0.88
N ALA A 131 -5.20 1.21 0.32
CA ALA A 131 -6.63 1.06 0.55
C ALA A 131 -7.15 -0.30 0.05
N VAL A 132 -6.76 -0.70 -1.15
CA VAL A 132 -7.11 -2.02 -1.72
C VAL A 132 -6.59 -3.16 -0.86
N LEU A 133 -5.34 -3.06 -0.36
CA LEU A 133 -4.76 -4.06 0.55
C LEU A 133 -5.56 -4.17 1.85
N LEU A 134 -5.99 -3.04 2.42
CA LEU A 134 -6.83 -3.05 3.61
C LEU A 134 -8.17 -3.76 3.34
N PHE A 135 -8.84 -3.44 2.24
CA PHE A 135 -10.08 -4.15 1.85
C PHE A 135 -9.86 -5.64 1.66
N ALA A 136 -8.78 -6.05 1.00
CA ALA A 136 -8.44 -7.46 0.83
C ALA A 136 -8.12 -8.16 2.17
N ALA A 137 -7.53 -7.46 3.12
CA ALA A 137 -7.23 -8.00 4.46
C ALA A 137 -8.47 -8.11 5.35
N VAL A 138 -9.46 -7.20 5.20
CA VAL A 138 -10.72 -7.23 5.96
C VAL A 138 -11.63 -8.37 5.50
N PHE A 139 -11.61 -8.71 4.20
CA PHE A 139 -12.43 -9.78 3.62
C PHE A 139 -11.58 -10.98 3.18
N PRO A 140 -10.95 -11.70 4.12
CA PRO A 140 -10.09 -12.82 3.79
C PRO A 140 -10.89 -13.99 3.20
N ASP A 141 -10.28 -14.74 2.25
CA ASP A 141 -10.87 -15.96 1.73
C ASP A 141 -10.75 -17.10 2.75
N PHE A 142 -11.89 -17.61 3.21
CA PHE A 142 -11.97 -18.66 4.25
C PHE A 142 -12.12 -20.07 3.67
N LYS A 143 -11.84 -20.31 2.41
CA LYS A 143 -12.07 -21.60 1.74
C LYS A 143 -11.46 -22.83 2.43
N LEU A 144 -10.55 -22.66 3.37
CA LEU A 144 -9.66 -23.72 3.84
C LEU A 144 -10.00 -24.31 5.20
N GLU A 145 -10.98 -23.80 5.92
CA GLU A 145 -11.32 -24.33 7.25
C GLU A 145 -12.44 -25.38 7.17
N GLN A 146 -13.15 -25.47 6.06
CA GLN A 146 -14.23 -26.46 5.92
C GLN A 146 -13.73 -27.84 5.52
N GLU A 147 -12.59 -27.94 4.84
CA GLU A 147 -12.03 -29.24 4.41
C GLU A 147 -11.38 -30.03 5.54
N LYS A 148 -11.09 -29.40 6.68
CA LYS A 148 -10.46 -30.04 7.86
C LYS A 148 -11.45 -30.56 8.89
N LYS A 149 -12.75 -30.44 8.66
CA LYS A 149 -13.83 -30.94 9.55
C LYS A 149 -14.60 -32.13 8.99
N VAL A 150 -14.10 -32.81 7.97
CA VAL A 150 -14.61 -34.09 7.51
C VAL A 150 -13.67 -35.19 7.91
#